data_2a6a47b9780b75e1caeed6b730ce32bc
#
_entry.id   2a6a47b9780b75e1caeed6b730ce32bc
#
_cell.length_a   1.000
_cell.length_b   1.000
_cell.length_c   1.000
_cell.angle_alpha   90.00
_cell.angle_beta   90.00
_cell.angle_gamma   90.00
#
_symmetry.space_group_name_H-M   'P 1'
#
loop_
_entity.id
_entity.type
_entity.pdbx_description
1 polymer ?
#
loop_
_entity_poly.entity_id
_entity_poly.type
_entity_poly.pdbx_seq_one_letter_code
_entity_poly.pdbx_strand_id
1 'polypeptide(L)'
;MGVSYIPDLPDTDDARYGRSGAYGIGNNDGVWANGGDTNFCVDGGSAANANPDYCTDDGYTTKLAGGVRMRAGLTYNDAFSGVNMTPTLSLAYDKGNGAEPGTQFVDDRLTVGLGVSFLYLNQTSVDIAYTNFSGGKYNQLKDRDNISLSAKYSF
;
A
#
# COMPACT_ATOMS: atom_id res chain seq x y z
N MET A 1 -3.40 14.51 -2.65
CA MET A 1 -4.11 14.26 -1.40
C MET A 1 -5.48 13.69 -1.74
N GLY A 2 -5.89 12.63 -1.06
CA GLY A 2 -7.20 12.00 -1.23
C GLY A 2 -7.79 11.64 0.13
N VAL A 3 -9.12 11.72 0.23
CA VAL A 3 -9.89 11.36 1.42
C VAL A 3 -11.12 10.58 0.97
N SER A 4 -11.45 9.52 1.69
CA SER A 4 -12.68 8.74 1.55
C SER A 4 -13.43 8.77 2.88
N TYR A 5 -14.73 9.06 2.82
CA TYR A 5 -15.60 9.08 3.99
C TYR A 5 -16.86 8.27 3.71
N ILE A 6 -17.18 7.33 4.59
CA ILE A 6 -18.35 6.45 4.52
C ILE A 6 -19.22 6.73 5.76
N PRO A 7 -20.27 7.57 5.64
CA PRO A 7 -21.02 8.04 6.80
C PRO A 7 -21.76 6.92 7.54
N ASP A 8 -22.35 5.99 6.81
CA ASP A 8 -23.21 4.93 7.34
C ASP A 8 -22.51 3.58 7.46
N LEU A 9 -21.16 3.59 7.58
CA LEU A 9 -20.45 2.37 7.84
C LEU A 9 -20.79 1.86 9.26
N PRO A 10 -21.32 0.64 9.39
CA PRO A 10 -21.61 0.04 10.70
C PRO A 10 -20.30 -0.16 11.48
N ASP A 11 -20.41 -0.31 12.78
CA ASP A 11 -19.29 -0.66 13.63
C ASP A 11 -18.83 -2.09 13.35
N THR A 12 -17.57 -2.41 13.61
CA THR A 12 -16.96 -3.73 13.30
C THR A 12 -17.56 -4.87 14.12
N ASP A 13 -18.30 -4.56 15.19
CA ASP A 13 -19.05 -5.52 15.99
C ASP A 13 -20.38 -5.91 15.32
N ASP A 14 -20.95 -5.03 14.51
CA ASP A 14 -22.21 -5.29 13.78
C ASP A 14 -21.94 -5.90 12.40
N ALA A 15 -21.01 -5.32 11.64
CA ALA A 15 -20.63 -5.82 10.32
C ALA A 15 -19.23 -5.38 9.92
N ARG A 16 -18.50 -6.27 9.24
CA ARG A 16 -17.10 -6.07 8.85
C ARG A 16 -16.97 -6.07 7.34
N TYR A 17 -16.32 -5.06 6.79
CA TYR A 17 -16.13 -4.88 5.35
C TYR A 17 -14.67 -4.63 5.00
N GLY A 18 -14.24 -5.04 3.82
CA GLY A 18 -13.06 -4.55 3.17
C GLY A 18 -11.73 -5.10 3.67
N ARG A 19 -11.69 -6.12 4.50
CA ARG A 19 -10.43 -6.79 4.86
C ARG A 19 -10.00 -7.72 3.72
N SER A 20 -8.72 -7.64 3.35
CA SER A 20 -8.18 -8.52 2.31
C SER A 20 -8.19 -9.99 2.75
N GLY A 21 -8.65 -10.88 1.88
CA GLY A 21 -8.66 -12.32 2.12
C GLY A 21 -7.28 -12.94 2.39
N ALA A 22 -6.20 -12.24 2.03
CA ALA A 22 -4.83 -12.67 2.35
C ALA A 22 -4.55 -12.70 3.86
N TYR A 23 -5.32 -11.96 4.65
CA TYR A 23 -5.18 -11.86 6.12
C TYR A 23 -6.29 -12.59 6.88
N GLY A 24 -7.15 -13.33 6.16
CA GLY A 24 -8.26 -14.04 6.76
C GLY A 24 -9.37 -13.12 7.27
N ILE A 25 -10.33 -13.71 7.96
CA ILE A 25 -11.53 -13.00 8.46
C ILE A 25 -11.34 -12.35 9.84
N GLY A 26 -10.17 -12.49 10.45
CA GLY A 26 -9.90 -11.97 11.79
C GLY A 26 -10.58 -12.74 12.91
N ASN A 27 -10.70 -12.10 14.07
CA ASN A 27 -11.51 -12.64 15.16
C ASN A 27 -13.00 -12.53 14.80
N ASN A 28 -13.74 -13.60 14.95
CA ASN A 28 -15.16 -13.65 14.57
C ASN A 28 -16.10 -13.85 15.76
N ASP A 29 -15.66 -13.54 16.98
CA ASP A 29 -16.49 -13.67 18.17
C ASP A 29 -17.84 -12.96 18.01
N GLY A 30 -18.89 -13.74 17.74
CA GLY A 30 -20.27 -13.28 17.69
C GLY A 30 -20.76 -12.61 16.41
N VAL A 31 -19.91 -12.07 15.56
CA VAL A 31 -20.34 -11.25 14.40
C VAL A 31 -20.84 -12.10 13.23
N TRP A 32 -20.40 -13.34 13.12
CA TRP A 32 -20.78 -14.27 12.05
C TRP A 32 -21.56 -15.47 12.58
N ALA A 33 -22.20 -15.33 13.71
CA ALA A 33 -22.93 -16.40 14.38
C ALA A 33 -24.16 -16.86 13.57
N ASN A 34 -23.92 -17.58 12.50
CA ASN A 34 -24.89 -18.56 12.01
C ASN A 34 -24.90 -19.78 12.96
N GLY A 35 -25.05 -19.52 14.27
CA GLY A 35 -25.30 -20.55 15.27
C GLY A 35 -24.14 -21.48 15.63
N GLY A 36 -22.92 -21.09 15.38
CA GLY A 36 -21.74 -21.87 15.74
C GLY A 36 -20.70 -21.03 16.50
N ASP A 37 -20.35 -21.48 17.68
CA ASP A 37 -19.31 -20.95 18.58
C ASP A 37 -17.88 -21.14 18.05
N THR A 38 -17.67 -21.20 16.74
CA THR A 38 -16.36 -21.46 16.16
C THR A 38 -15.58 -20.16 16.00
N ASN A 39 -14.77 -19.86 16.99
CA ASN A 39 -13.70 -18.91 16.85
C ASN A 39 -12.59 -19.50 15.97
N PHE A 40 -12.59 -19.17 14.68
CA PHE A 40 -11.62 -19.68 13.72
C PHE A 40 -10.17 -19.34 14.05
N CYS A 41 -9.95 -18.43 14.98
CA CYS A 41 -8.62 -18.07 15.46
C CYS A 41 -8.11 -18.98 16.57
N VAL A 42 -8.99 -19.47 17.44
CA VAL A 42 -8.63 -20.28 18.62
C VAL A 42 -8.62 -21.78 18.28
N ASP A 43 -9.59 -22.22 17.51
CA ASP A 43 -9.80 -23.67 17.29
C ASP A 43 -8.92 -24.25 16.16
N GLY A 44 -7.99 -23.45 15.61
CA GLY A 44 -6.98 -23.94 14.66
C GLY A 44 -7.53 -24.65 13.41
N GLY A 45 -8.84 -24.60 13.20
CA GLY A 45 -9.53 -25.47 12.27
C GLY A 45 -9.77 -24.90 10.88
N SER A 46 -9.51 -23.61 10.65
CA SER A 46 -9.78 -23.02 9.34
C SER A 46 -8.53 -22.38 8.75
N ALA A 47 -8.29 -22.69 7.49
CA ALA A 47 -7.25 -22.08 6.68
C ALA A 47 -7.37 -20.53 6.56
N ALA A 48 -8.47 -19.95 7.00
CA ALA A 48 -8.76 -18.53 6.86
C ALA A 48 -7.91 -17.63 7.79
N ASN A 49 -7.39 -18.15 8.91
CA ASN A 49 -6.55 -17.40 9.84
C ASN A 49 -5.40 -18.29 10.38
N ALA A 50 -4.61 -18.83 9.47
CA ALA A 50 -3.46 -19.67 9.83
C ALA A 50 -2.38 -18.90 10.63
N ASN A 51 -2.37 -17.57 10.55
CA ASN A 51 -1.45 -16.74 11.31
C ASN A 51 -2.20 -16.06 12.47
N PRO A 52 -1.84 -16.35 13.74
CA PRO A 52 -2.47 -15.78 14.93
C PRO A 52 -2.34 -14.25 15.01
N ASP A 53 -1.33 -13.64 14.37
CA ASP A 53 -1.14 -12.19 14.34
C ASP A 53 -2.29 -11.43 13.67
N TYR A 54 -3.08 -12.12 12.85
CA TYR A 54 -4.24 -11.55 12.16
C TYR A 54 -5.59 -11.95 12.79
N CYS A 55 -5.57 -12.62 13.94
CA CYS A 55 -6.75 -12.93 14.74
C CYS A 55 -7.20 -11.72 15.58
N THR A 56 -7.45 -10.61 14.90
CA THR A 56 -7.79 -9.32 15.51
C THR A 56 -8.94 -8.66 14.75
N ASP A 57 -9.59 -7.67 15.37
CA ASP A 57 -10.74 -6.96 14.82
C ASP A 57 -10.36 -5.71 14.01
N ASP A 58 -9.09 -5.58 13.66
CA ASP A 58 -8.54 -4.48 12.86
C ASP A 58 -8.37 -4.88 11.38
N GLY A 59 -7.99 -3.92 10.55
CA GLY A 59 -7.74 -4.14 9.11
C GLY A 59 -8.99 -4.08 8.23
N TYR A 60 -10.16 -3.80 8.80
CA TYR A 60 -11.40 -3.57 8.07
C TYR A 60 -11.50 -2.12 7.58
N THR A 61 -12.43 -1.86 6.65
CA THR A 61 -12.75 -0.52 6.17
C THR A 61 -13.09 0.41 7.33
N THR A 62 -12.52 1.61 7.31
CA THR A 62 -12.76 2.65 8.32
C THR A 62 -13.70 3.72 7.78
N LYS A 63 -14.47 4.38 8.68
CA LYS A 63 -15.37 5.49 8.30
C LYS A 63 -14.63 6.62 7.60
N LEU A 64 -13.39 6.86 7.99
CA LEU A 64 -12.51 7.86 7.39
C LEU A 64 -11.19 7.21 7.00
N ALA A 65 -10.80 7.38 5.74
CA ALA A 65 -9.50 6.99 5.24
C ALA A 65 -8.95 8.09 4.33
N GLY A 66 -7.64 8.22 4.27
CA GLY A 66 -7.04 9.23 3.42
C GLY A 66 -5.56 9.02 3.21
N GLY A 67 -5.00 9.78 2.28
CA GLY A 67 -3.58 9.69 2.00
C GLY A 67 -3.01 10.94 1.35
N VAL A 68 -1.74 11.12 1.58
CA VAL A 68 -0.93 12.19 0.99
C VAL A 68 0.04 11.58 -0.01
N ARG A 69 0.16 12.22 -1.16
CA ARG A 69 1.13 11.88 -2.20
C ARG A 69 1.93 13.13 -2.51
N MET A 70 3.25 13.00 -2.46
CA MET A 70 4.19 14.06 -2.79
C MET A 70 5.18 13.56 -3.82
N ARG A 71 5.57 14.45 -4.74
CA ARG A 71 6.64 14.19 -5.69
C ARG A 71 7.48 15.44 -5.82
N ALA A 72 8.79 15.28 -5.78
CA ALA A 72 9.78 16.32 -6.02
C ALA A 72 10.77 15.85 -7.07
N GLY A 73 11.25 16.77 -7.88
CA GLY A 73 12.29 16.49 -8.88
C GLY A 73 13.11 17.75 -9.11
N LEU A 74 14.39 17.55 -9.39
CA LEU A 74 15.32 18.60 -9.77
C LEU A 74 15.90 18.23 -11.13
N THR A 75 16.06 19.23 -11.99
CA THR A 75 16.68 19.01 -13.31
C THR A 75 18.01 19.75 -13.35
N TYR A 76 19.07 19.00 -13.60
CA TYR A 76 20.40 19.51 -13.85
C TYR A 76 20.71 19.37 -15.33
N ASN A 77 20.70 20.49 -16.03
CA ASN A 77 21.07 20.52 -17.44
C ASN A 77 22.59 20.45 -17.56
N ASP A 78 23.07 19.63 -18.50
CA ASP A 78 24.50 19.44 -18.76
C ASP A 78 25.29 19.10 -17.48
N ALA A 79 24.76 18.20 -16.67
CA ALA A 79 25.36 17.77 -15.41
C ALA A 79 26.79 17.22 -15.64
N PHE A 80 26.99 16.53 -16.75
CA PHE A 80 28.30 16.09 -17.25
C PHE A 80 28.23 15.74 -18.75
N SER A 81 29.11 16.36 -19.53
CA SER A 81 29.35 16.02 -20.97
C SER A 81 28.08 15.84 -21.81
N GLY A 82 27.14 16.76 -21.76
CA GLY A 82 25.90 16.73 -22.55
C GLY A 82 24.81 15.83 -22.00
N VAL A 83 24.95 15.38 -20.73
CA VAL A 83 23.93 14.58 -20.02
C VAL A 83 23.12 15.50 -19.11
N ASN A 84 21.80 15.51 -19.31
CA ASN A 84 20.84 16.08 -18.36
C ASN A 84 20.49 15.02 -17.32
N MET A 85 20.50 15.37 -16.04
CA MET A 85 20.19 14.47 -14.93
C MET A 85 18.98 14.98 -14.16
N THR A 86 18.02 14.10 -13.91
CA THR A 86 16.80 14.44 -13.17
C THR A 86 16.58 13.46 -12.01
N PRO A 87 17.12 13.75 -10.81
CA PRO A 87 16.73 13.01 -9.62
C PRO A 87 15.30 13.32 -9.22
N THR A 88 14.60 12.30 -8.73
CA THR A 88 13.21 12.38 -8.28
C THR A 88 13.02 11.70 -6.93
N LEU A 89 12.15 12.26 -6.11
CA LEU A 89 11.68 11.70 -4.85
C LEU A 89 10.16 11.61 -4.90
N SER A 90 9.60 10.50 -4.53
CA SER A 90 8.17 10.34 -4.32
C SER A 90 7.89 9.79 -2.92
N LEU A 91 6.86 10.32 -2.28
CA LEU A 91 6.39 9.91 -0.97
C LEU A 91 4.89 9.69 -1.03
N ALA A 92 4.44 8.59 -0.46
CA ALA A 92 3.03 8.30 -0.29
C ALA A 92 2.80 7.77 1.13
N TYR A 93 1.87 8.37 1.84
CA TYR A 93 1.45 7.92 3.17
C TYR A 93 -0.06 7.82 3.23
N ASP A 94 -0.55 6.73 3.78
CA ASP A 94 -1.97 6.45 3.95
C ASP A 94 -2.32 6.31 5.43
N LYS A 95 -3.54 6.73 5.78
CA LYS A 95 -4.14 6.52 7.09
C LYS A 95 -5.58 6.06 6.93
N GLY A 96 -5.97 5.06 7.73
CA GLY A 96 -7.24 4.37 7.61
C GLY A 96 -7.31 3.39 6.42
N ASN A 97 -8.31 2.52 6.44
CA ASN A 97 -8.52 1.53 5.39
C ASN A 97 -9.66 1.98 4.47
N GLY A 98 -9.38 2.05 3.18
CA GLY A 98 -10.38 2.40 2.15
C GLY A 98 -11.41 1.30 1.94
N ALA A 99 -12.46 1.60 1.16
CA ALA A 99 -13.56 0.68 0.86
C ALA A 99 -13.10 -0.57 0.08
N GLU A 100 -12.06 -0.43 -0.74
CA GLU A 100 -11.48 -1.56 -1.45
C GLU A 100 -10.24 -2.10 -0.72
N PRO A 101 -10.26 -3.40 -0.33
CA PRO A 101 -9.17 -3.99 0.43
C PRO A 101 -7.81 -3.92 -0.30
N GLY A 102 -6.84 -3.28 0.35
CA GLY A 102 -5.45 -3.25 -0.12
C GLY A 102 -5.16 -2.34 -1.32
N THR A 103 -6.17 -1.66 -1.88
CA THR A 103 -6.00 -0.87 -3.11
C THR A 103 -5.93 0.63 -2.85
N GLN A 104 -6.99 1.24 -2.34
CA GLN A 104 -7.07 2.70 -2.18
C GLN A 104 -6.16 3.20 -1.05
N PHE A 105 -6.58 2.99 0.18
CA PHE A 105 -5.86 3.38 1.38
C PHE A 105 -5.64 2.15 2.26
N VAL A 106 -4.47 2.05 2.85
CA VAL A 106 -4.13 1.02 3.84
C VAL A 106 -3.54 1.72 5.05
N ASP A 107 -4.10 1.47 6.21
CA ASP A 107 -3.68 2.14 7.44
C ASP A 107 -2.18 2.01 7.68
N ASP A 108 -1.54 3.16 7.95
CA ASP A 108 -0.10 3.32 8.19
C ASP A 108 0.83 2.83 7.06
N ARG A 109 0.34 2.73 5.82
CA ARG A 109 1.19 2.40 4.68
C ARG A 109 2.06 3.59 4.28
N LEU A 110 3.36 3.36 4.18
CA LEU A 110 4.35 4.30 3.64
C LEU A 110 4.99 3.72 2.38
N THR A 111 5.06 4.54 1.34
CA THR A 111 5.81 4.22 0.12
C THR A 111 6.80 5.34 -0.16
N VAL A 112 8.06 4.98 -0.36
CA VAL A 112 9.15 5.90 -0.71
C VAL A 112 9.72 5.47 -2.04
N GLY A 113 9.75 6.37 -3.01
CA GLY A 113 10.38 6.15 -4.30
C GLY A 113 11.53 7.13 -4.53
N LEU A 114 12.67 6.62 -4.92
CA LEU A 114 13.84 7.37 -5.36
C LEU A 114 14.12 7.03 -6.82
N GLY A 115 14.37 8.02 -7.64
CA GLY A 115 14.69 7.80 -9.04
C GLY A 115 15.73 8.78 -9.55
N VAL A 116 16.42 8.39 -10.60
CA VAL A 116 17.27 9.28 -11.39
C VAL A 116 17.12 8.94 -12.87
N SER A 117 16.87 9.96 -13.66
CA SER A 117 16.83 9.87 -15.12
C SER A 117 18.04 10.60 -15.70
N PHE A 118 18.70 9.95 -16.63
CA PHE A 118 19.80 10.51 -17.41
C PHE A 118 19.38 10.61 -18.85
N LEU A 119 19.49 11.80 -19.45
CA LEU A 119 19.16 12.04 -20.85
C LEU A 119 20.40 12.58 -21.57
N TYR A 120 20.94 11.77 -22.47
CA TYR A 120 22.10 12.16 -23.28
C TYR A 120 21.70 12.62 -24.69
N LEU A 121 22.14 13.80 -25.07
CA LEU A 121 21.89 14.43 -26.37
C LEU A 121 20.43 14.41 -26.85
N ASN A 122 19.47 14.37 -25.94
CA ASN A 122 18.03 14.23 -26.23
C ASN A 122 17.63 12.97 -27.01
N GLN A 123 18.50 12.00 -27.11
CA GLN A 123 18.29 10.74 -27.87
C GLN A 123 18.30 9.51 -26.99
N THR A 124 19.20 9.44 -26.03
CA THR A 124 19.33 8.26 -25.15
C THR A 124 18.92 8.61 -23.73
N SER A 125 17.96 7.88 -23.19
CA SER A 125 17.63 7.96 -21.77
C SER A 125 17.94 6.67 -21.03
N VAL A 126 18.41 6.82 -19.78
CA VAL A 126 18.58 5.73 -18.83
C VAL A 126 17.92 6.16 -17.52
N ASP A 127 17.00 5.34 -17.03
CA ASP A 127 16.25 5.60 -15.82
C ASP A 127 16.52 4.50 -14.81
N ILE A 128 16.86 4.89 -13.59
CA ILE A 128 17.05 3.99 -12.45
C ILE A 128 16.07 4.43 -11.38
N ALA A 129 15.31 3.51 -10.82
CA ALA A 129 14.42 3.81 -9.72
C ALA A 129 14.42 2.69 -8.67
N TYR A 130 14.29 3.10 -7.41
CA TYR A 130 14.09 2.24 -6.26
C TYR A 130 12.77 2.61 -5.59
N THR A 131 11.97 1.62 -5.22
CA THR A 131 10.74 1.82 -4.48
C THR A 131 10.74 0.93 -3.25
N ASN A 132 10.55 1.54 -2.09
CA ASN A 132 10.37 0.87 -0.81
C ASN A 132 8.91 0.93 -0.40
N PHE A 133 8.38 -0.21 0.05
CA PHE A 133 7.05 -0.35 0.62
C PHE A 133 7.15 -0.76 2.08
N SER A 134 6.72 0.09 2.97
CA SER A 134 6.83 -0.13 4.42
C SER A 134 5.56 0.28 5.16
N GLY A 135 5.52 -0.06 6.45
CA GLY A 135 4.39 0.25 7.30
C GLY A 135 3.11 -0.52 6.94
N GLY A 136 2.09 -0.33 7.77
CA GLY A 136 0.78 -0.97 7.62
C GLY A 136 0.80 -2.47 7.92
N LYS A 137 0.05 -2.89 8.94
CA LYS A 137 -0.10 -4.32 9.28
C LYS A 137 -0.76 -5.11 8.14
N TYR A 138 -1.70 -4.49 7.43
CA TYR A 138 -2.47 -5.07 6.31
C TYR A 138 -1.97 -4.63 4.94
N ASN A 139 -0.72 -4.22 4.84
CA ASN A 139 -0.08 -3.81 3.61
C ASN A 139 0.48 -5.03 2.85
N GLN A 140 -0.19 -5.43 1.77
CA GLN A 140 0.25 -6.56 0.94
C GLN A 140 1.54 -6.29 0.16
N LEU A 141 1.95 -5.03 0.06
CA LEU A 141 3.17 -4.62 -0.62
C LEU A 141 4.36 -4.51 0.34
N LYS A 142 4.14 -4.67 1.64
CA LYS A 142 5.21 -4.62 2.64
C LYS A 142 6.32 -5.61 2.28
N ASP A 143 7.56 -5.14 2.38
CA ASP A 143 8.77 -5.91 2.06
C ASP A 143 8.90 -6.36 0.58
N ARG A 144 8.13 -5.72 -0.34
CA ARG A 144 8.24 -5.94 -1.78
C ARG A 144 8.98 -4.81 -2.48
N ASP A 145 10.07 -4.40 -1.89
CA ASP A 145 10.94 -3.38 -2.45
C ASP A 145 11.45 -3.81 -3.83
N ASN A 146 11.56 -2.84 -4.72
CA ASN A 146 12.05 -3.14 -6.06
C ASN A 146 13.01 -2.08 -6.58
N ILE A 147 13.91 -2.52 -7.44
CA ILE A 147 14.77 -1.67 -8.25
C ILE A 147 14.38 -1.88 -9.70
N SER A 148 14.20 -0.81 -10.44
CA SER A 148 13.94 -0.83 -11.88
C SER A 148 15.05 -0.10 -12.63
N LEU A 149 15.40 -0.63 -13.79
CA LEU A 149 16.31 -0.02 -14.76
C LEU A 149 15.63 -0.03 -16.12
N SER A 150 15.58 1.10 -16.78
CA SER A 150 15.13 1.19 -18.16
C SER A 150 16.12 1.98 -19.02
N ALA A 151 16.20 1.64 -20.29
CA ALA A 151 16.97 2.38 -21.27
C ALA A 151 16.15 2.56 -22.56
N LYS A 152 16.19 3.75 -23.13
CA LYS A 152 15.47 4.08 -24.36
C LYS A 152 16.38 4.87 -25.30
N TYR A 153 16.31 4.55 -26.58
CA TYR A 153 16.96 5.29 -27.63
C TYR A 153 15.90 5.79 -28.65
N SER A 154 16.03 7.04 -29.03
CA SER A 154 15.18 7.66 -30.07
C SER A 154 16.06 8.08 -31.24
N PHE A 155 15.70 7.64 -32.43
CA PHE A 155 16.38 7.95 -33.70
C PHE A 155 15.46 8.75 -34.61
#